data_157b3fe9dc600f051fb99c2d6d01830e
#
_entry.id   157b3fe9dc600f051fb99c2d6d01830e
#
_cell.length_a   1.000
_cell.length_b   1.000
_cell.length_c   1.000
_cell.angle_alpha   90.00
_cell.angle_beta   90.00
_cell.angle_gamma   90.00
#
_symmetry.space_group_name_H-M   'P 1'
#
loop_
_entity.id
_entity.type
_entity.pdbx_description
1 polymer ?
#
loop_
_entity_poly.entity_id
_entity_poly.type
_entity_poly.pdbx_seq_one_letter_code
_entity_poly.pdbx_strand_id
1 'polypeptide(L)'
;MAKKIIIVGGHGNISLRLARLLSPSHSVTSLIRNPEHQQDILETSAKPLLLSLEDVSVPDLSKAFAGYDVVYFSAGAGGQGGEERTKKVDYEGAVKVFDAIEGTSGVKPRLILVSALDIRDPEKIPAHYNDDDISHSKRLRAVIPAYMHWKYEADKNLVNRDAFKWTIVRPGGLTNNPGTGKADIGRTHLGKTISRDDVAKVLALLADREDAAGLAIDVVGGDAPIEEALNAAIEKGETDFLG
;
A
#
# COMPACT_ATOMS: atom_id res chain seq x y z
N MET A 1 0.07 -19.99 9.69
CA MET A 1 1.30 -20.62 9.12
C MET A 1 2.24 -19.52 8.65
N ALA A 2 3.56 -19.72 8.73
CA ALA A 2 4.53 -18.75 8.22
C ALA A 2 4.36 -18.56 6.70
N LYS A 3 4.22 -17.31 6.25
CA LYS A 3 4.08 -16.94 4.84
C LYS A 3 5.42 -16.47 4.27
N LYS A 4 5.57 -16.59 2.95
CA LYS A 4 6.62 -15.95 2.18
C LYS A 4 6.10 -14.62 1.66
N ILE A 5 6.72 -13.53 2.06
CA ILE A 5 6.28 -12.16 1.79
C ILE A 5 7.36 -11.40 1.05
N ILE A 6 6.99 -10.68 0.00
CA ILE A 6 7.90 -9.76 -0.68
C ILE A 6 7.35 -8.33 -0.64
N ILE A 7 8.23 -7.36 -0.31
CA ILE A 7 7.89 -5.94 -0.21
C ILE A 7 8.60 -5.18 -1.34
N VAL A 8 7.82 -4.70 -2.31
CA VAL A 8 8.30 -3.82 -3.39
C VAL A 8 8.40 -2.39 -2.85
N GLY A 9 9.56 -1.76 -3.03
CA GLY A 9 9.89 -0.49 -2.38
C GLY A 9 10.39 -0.71 -0.94
N GLY A 10 11.16 -1.79 -0.73
CA GLY A 10 11.56 -2.32 0.58
C GLY A 10 12.31 -1.38 1.51
N HIS A 11 13.00 -0.35 1.00
CA HIS A 11 13.70 0.66 1.82
C HIS A 11 12.83 1.88 2.17
N GLY A 12 11.54 1.89 1.79
CA GLY A 12 10.63 2.95 2.20
C GLY A 12 10.41 2.99 3.73
N ASN A 13 10.12 4.19 4.27
CA ASN A 13 9.94 4.37 5.70
C ASN A 13 8.86 3.47 6.32
N ILE A 14 7.77 3.20 5.60
CA ILE A 14 6.74 2.23 6.02
C ILE A 14 7.26 0.80 5.86
N SER A 15 7.95 0.52 4.75
CA SER A 15 8.44 -0.82 4.41
C SER A 15 9.43 -1.39 5.42
N LEU A 16 10.38 -0.57 5.90
CA LEU A 16 11.33 -0.98 6.94
C LEU A 16 10.64 -1.33 8.26
N ARG A 17 9.61 -0.56 8.64
CA ARG A 17 8.79 -0.84 9.83
C ARG A 17 7.97 -2.12 9.65
N LEU A 18 7.35 -2.27 8.49
CA LEU A 18 6.59 -3.46 8.12
C LEU A 18 7.46 -4.72 8.12
N ALA A 19 8.66 -4.65 7.54
CA ALA A 19 9.59 -5.77 7.53
C ALA A 19 9.98 -6.20 8.96
N ARG A 20 10.25 -5.26 9.87
CA ARG A 20 10.52 -5.56 11.29
C ARG A 20 9.36 -6.26 11.99
N LEU A 21 8.13 -5.87 11.67
CA LEU A 21 6.93 -6.47 12.27
C LEU A 21 6.64 -7.88 11.73
N LEU A 22 6.92 -8.12 10.45
CA LEU A 22 6.62 -9.39 9.79
C LEU A 22 7.70 -10.46 9.98
N SER A 23 8.98 -10.07 10.02
CA SER A 23 10.12 -11.00 10.04
C SER A 23 10.15 -11.99 11.21
N PRO A 24 9.59 -11.69 12.41
CA PRO A 24 9.52 -12.67 13.50
C PRO A 24 8.65 -13.91 13.21
N SER A 25 7.65 -13.78 12.32
CA SER A 25 6.66 -14.84 12.06
C SER A 25 6.57 -15.28 10.60
N HIS A 26 7.20 -14.53 9.67
CA HIS A 26 7.14 -14.79 8.24
C HIS A 26 8.53 -14.73 7.60
N SER A 27 8.68 -15.31 6.40
CA SER A 27 9.88 -15.15 5.58
C SER A 27 9.73 -13.91 4.72
N VAL A 28 10.41 -12.82 5.06
CA VAL A 28 10.28 -11.52 4.40
C VAL A 28 11.46 -11.26 3.47
N THR A 29 11.15 -10.80 2.24
CA THR A 29 12.12 -10.31 1.26
C THR A 29 11.78 -8.86 0.92
N SER A 30 12.76 -7.97 0.96
CA SER A 30 12.60 -6.56 0.58
C SER A 30 13.30 -6.29 -0.74
N LEU A 31 12.52 -5.92 -1.77
CA LEU A 31 13.03 -5.55 -3.08
C LEU A 31 13.52 -4.11 -3.04
N ILE A 32 14.81 -3.92 -3.34
CA ILE A 32 15.51 -2.64 -3.30
C ILE A 32 16.30 -2.42 -4.59
N ARG A 33 16.46 -1.15 -5.01
CA ARG A 33 17.25 -0.79 -6.21
C ARG A 33 18.69 -0.36 -5.90
N ASN A 34 18.94 0.18 -4.71
CA ASN A 34 20.28 0.64 -4.30
C ASN A 34 20.94 -0.40 -3.39
N PRO A 35 22.13 -0.92 -3.75
CA PRO A 35 22.85 -1.89 -2.92
C PRO A 35 23.27 -1.34 -1.54
N GLU A 36 23.43 -0.03 -1.39
CA GLU A 36 23.74 0.60 -0.10
C GLU A 36 22.66 0.39 0.95
N HIS A 37 21.42 0.13 0.53
CA HIS A 37 20.30 -0.13 1.43
C HIS A 37 20.24 -1.56 2.00
N GLN A 38 21.16 -2.44 1.58
CA GLN A 38 21.11 -3.85 2.01
C GLN A 38 21.26 -4.01 3.51
N GLN A 39 22.13 -3.22 4.14
CA GLN A 39 22.36 -3.30 5.58
C GLN A 39 21.09 -2.95 6.37
N ASP A 40 20.38 -1.89 5.99
CA ASP A 40 19.12 -1.48 6.64
C ASP A 40 18.04 -2.56 6.53
N ILE A 41 18.01 -3.30 5.40
CA ILE A 41 17.09 -4.43 5.25
C ILE A 41 17.48 -5.59 6.18
N LEU A 42 18.78 -5.95 6.24
CA LEU A 42 19.24 -7.02 7.13
C LEU A 42 18.95 -6.74 8.60
N GLU A 43 19.01 -5.47 9.01
CA GLU A 43 18.64 -5.03 10.37
C GLU A 43 17.15 -5.23 10.70
N THR A 44 16.29 -5.41 9.70
CA THR A 44 14.89 -5.79 9.88
C THR A 44 14.69 -7.30 9.97
N SER A 45 15.74 -8.10 9.86
CA SER A 45 15.72 -9.56 9.71
C SER A 45 15.08 -10.03 8.39
N ALA A 46 14.82 -9.13 7.45
CA ALA A 46 14.38 -9.47 6.09
C ALA A 46 15.58 -9.73 5.17
N LYS A 47 15.31 -10.39 4.03
CA LYS A 47 16.32 -10.65 2.98
C LYS A 47 16.28 -9.53 1.94
N PRO A 48 17.39 -8.86 1.63
CA PRO A 48 17.42 -7.92 0.52
C PRO A 48 17.39 -8.67 -0.83
N LEU A 49 16.58 -8.19 -1.76
CA LEU A 49 16.62 -8.56 -3.17
C LEU A 49 16.94 -7.33 -4.00
N LEU A 50 18.15 -7.31 -4.58
CA LEU A 50 18.57 -6.21 -5.42
C LEU A 50 17.94 -6.34 -6.81
N LEU A 51 16.91 -5.55 -7.06
CA LEU A 51 16.16 -5.54 -8.31
C LEU A 51 15.52 -4.16 -8.49
N SER A 52 15.83 -3.48 -9.59
CA SER A 52 15.21 -2.19 -9.91
C SER A 52 13.84 -2.39 -10.54
N LEU A 53 12.79 -1.93 -9.86
CA LEU A 53 11.42 -1.96 -10.39
C LEU A 53 11.29 -1.23 -11.74
N GLU A 54 12.11 -0.18 -11.95
CA GLU A 54 12.06 0.62 -13.17
C GLU A 54 12.64 -0.14 -14.37
N ASP A 55 13.68 -0.94 -14.15
CA ASP A 55 14.48 -1.57 -15.22
C ASP A 55 14.09 -3.03 -15.46
N VAL A 56 13.56 -3.73 -14.44
CA VAL A 56 13.19 -5.14 -14.55
C VAL A 56 12.07 -5.36 -15.56
N SER A 57 12.15 -6.42 -16.33
CA SER A 57 11.05 -6.85 -17.21
C SER A 57 9.90 -7.49 -16.41
N VAL A 58 8.68 -7.43 -16.95
CA VAL A 58 7.51 -8.13 -16.34
C VAL A 58 7.78 -9.63 -16.18
N PRO A 59 8.30 -10.38 -17.18
CA PRO A 59 8.61 -11.81 -17.00
C PRO A 59 9.61 -12.11 -15.89
N ASP A 60 10.64 -11.28 -15.71
CA ASP A 60 11.64 -11.48 -14.67
C ASP A 60 11.10 -11.13 -13.28
N LEU A 61 10.25 -10.12 -13.21
CA LEU A 61 9.53 -9.79 -11.98
C LEU A 61 8.52 -10.89 -11.60
N SER A 62 7.84 -11.49 -12.59
CA SER A 62 6.96 -12.66 -12.38
C SER A 62 7.72 -13.85 -11.79
N LYS A 63 8.93 -14.13 -12.30
CA LYS A 63 9.81 -15.17 -11.74
C LYS A 63 10.21 -14.83 -10.30
N ALA A 64 10.51 -13.54 -10.03
CA ALA A 64 10.87 -13.10 -8.69
C ALA A 64 9.71 -13.22 -7.69
N PHE A 65 8.46 -13.16 -8.14
CA PHE A 65 7.27 -13.33 -7.29
C PHE A 65 6.83 -14.79 -7.14
N ALA A 66 7.37 -15.71 -7.91
CA ALA A 66 6.98 -17.11 -7.86
C ALA A 66 7.25 -17.73 -6.48
N GLY A 67 6.22 -18.37 -5.92
CA GLY A 67 6.27 -19.04 -4.62
C GLY A 67 6.18 -18.10 -3.40
N TYR A 68 5.86 -16.82 -3.59
CA TYR A 68 5.44 -15.93 -2.52
C TYR A 68 3.92 -16.02 -2.30
N ASP A 69 3.50 -15.81 -1.06
CA ASP A 69 2.08 -15.79 -0.67
C ASP A 69 1.49 -14.38 -0.76
N VAL A 70 2.31 -13.36 -0.43
CA VAL A 70 1.88 -11.95 -0.39
C VAL A 70 2.95 -11.05 -1.01
N VAL A 71 2.51 -10.16 -1.88
CA VAL A 71 3.28 -9.03 -2.41
C VAL A 71 2.75 -7.75 -1.79
N TYR A 72 3.61 -6.96 -1.15
CA TYR A 72 3.31 -5.58 -0.78
C TYR A 72 3.87 -4.63 -1.82
N PHE A 73 3.04 -3.70 -2.29
CA PHE A 73 3.52 -2.58 -3.08
C PHE A 73 3.49 -1.32 -2.23
N SER A 74 4.66 -0.88 -1.80
CA SER A 74 4.87 0.32 -0.99
C SER A 74 5.93 1.26 -1.62
N ALA A 75 6.16 1.12 -2.94
CA ALA A 75 6.98 2.03 -3.70
C ALA A 75 6.20 3.29 -4.07
N GLY A 76 6.90 4.41 -4.13
CA GLY A 76 6.34 5.69 -4.56
C GLY A 76 7.45 6.70 -4.77
N ALA A 77 7.21 7.72 -5.59
CA ALA A 77 8.14 8.83 -5.82
C ALA A 77 8.32 9.74 -4.60
N GLY A 78 7.44 9.62 -3.59
CA GLY A 78 7.47 10.45 -2.38
C GLY A 78 7.25 11.94 -2.64
N GLY A 79 6.57 12.30 -3.73
CA GLY A 79 6.37 13.70 -4.16
C GLY A 79 7.61 14.37 -4.74
N GLN A 80 8.68 13.61 -5.01
CA GLN A 80 9.94 14.14 -5.58
C GLN A 80 10.04 13.83 -7.07
N GLY A 81 10.72 14.70 -7.82
CA GLY A 81 11.00 14.48 -9.25
C GLY A 81 9.87 14.81 -10.21
N GLY A 82 8.83 15.50 -9.75
CA GLY A 82 7.74 15.99 -10.59
C GLY A 82 6.75 14.93 -11.07
N GLU A 83 5.90 15.32 -12.02
CA GLU A 83 4.82 14.47 -12.54
C GLU A 83 5.33 13.21 -13.24
N GLU A 84 6.34 13.32 -14.10
CA GLU A 84 6.92 12.18 -14.83
C GLU A 84 7.44 11.10 -13.87
N ARG A 85 8.07 11.52 -12.78
CA ARG A 85 8.58 10.61 -11.77
C ARG A 85 7.43 9.91 -11.02
N THR A 86 6.39 10.65 -10.68
CA THR A 86 5.19 10.10 -10.06
C THR A 86 4.51 9.09 -10.99
N LYS A 87 4.30 9.45 -12.26
CA LYS A 87 3.75 8.53 -13.25
C LYS A 87 4.58 7.24 -13.34
N LYS A 88 5.89 7.37 -13.48
CA LYS A 88 6.80 6.22 -13.68
C LYS A 88 6.80 5.26 -12.49
N VAL A 89 6.78 5.77 -11.26
CA VAL A 89 6.91 4.92 -10.06
C VAL A 89 5.54 4.52 -9.50
N ASP A 90 4.63 5.50 -9.31
CA ASP A 90 3.37 5.26 -8.62
C ASP A 90 2.31 4.61 -9.51
N TYR A 91 2.37 4.83 -10.84
CA TYR A 91 1.45 4.22 -11.80
C TYR A 91 2.10 3.09 -12.60
N GLU A 92 3.07 3.39 -13.47
CA GLU A 92 3.67 2.38 -14.36
C GLU A 92 4.38 1.26 -13.56
N GLY A 93 5.04 1.62 -12.45
CA GLY A 93 5.65 0.65 -11.54
C GLY A 93 4.62 -0.24 -10.85
N ALA A 94 3.47 0.33 -10.43
CA ALA A 94 2.38 -0.43 -9.84
C ALA A 94 1.76 -1.40 -10.86
N VAL A 95 1.41 -0.91 -12.07
CA VAL A 95 0.86 -1.75 -13.15
C VAL A 95 1.82 -2.88 -13.52
N LYS A 96 3.13 -2.59 -13.62
CA LYS A 96 4.17 -3.62 -13.86
C LYS A 96 4.13 -4.73 -12.79
N VAL A 97 3.93 -4.37 -11.52
CA VAL A 97 3.78 -5.36 -10.43
C VAL A 97 2.49 -6.16 -10.59
N PHE A 98 1.38 -5.54 -10.96
CA PHE A 98 0.11 -6.23 -11.21
C PHE A 98 0.24 -7.24 -12.36
N ASP A 99 0.83 -6.82 -13.49
CA ASP A 99 1.10 -7.69 -14.63
C ASP A 99 2.04 -8.85 -14.26
N ALA A 100 3.04 -8.57 -13.42
CA ALA A 100 3.96 -9.60 -12.94
C ALA A 100 3.27 -10.63 -12.03
N ILE A 101 2.35 -10.21 -11.17
CA ILE A 101 1.54 -11.13 -10.36
C ILE A 101 0.65 -12.00 -11.26
N GLU A 102 -0.01 -11.40 -12.26
CA GLU A 102 -0.81 -12.15 -13.24
C GLU A 102 0.03 -13.14 -14.05
N GLY A 103 1.26 -12.78 -14.40
CA GLY A 103 2.21 -13.63 -15.12
C GLY A 103 2.89 -14.70 -14.27
N THR A 104 2.71 -14.69 -12.93
CA THR A 104 3.34 -15.68 -12.04
C THR A 104 2.80 -17.08 -12.31
N SER A 105 3.69 -18.07 -12.39
CA SER A 105 3.31 -19.48 -12.54
C SER A 105 2.78 -20.05 -11.22
N GLY A 106 1.79 -20.93 -11.29
CA GLY A 106 1.17 -21.57 -10.12
C GLY A 106 0.21 -20.67 -9.36
N VAL A 107 0.22 -20.77 -8.04
CA VAL A 107 -0.65 -19.93 -7.18
C VAL A 107 -0.12 -18.50 -7.20
N LYS A 108 -0.99 -17.57 -7.56
CA LYS A 108 -0.65 -16.15 -7.61
C LYS A 108 -0.64 -15.55 -6.21
N PRO A 109 0.39 -14.76 -5.85
CA PRO A 109 0.41 -14.09 -4.57
C PRO A 109 -0.71 -13.05 -4.47
N ARG A 110 -1.21 -12.84 -3.26
CA ARG A 110 -2.12 -11.73 -2.97
C ARG A 110 -1.35 -10.41 -2.94
N LEU A 111 -1.94 -9.34 -3.48
CA LEU A 111 -1.38 -8.00 -3.43
C LEU A 111 -1.96 -7.18 -2.29
N ILE A 112 -1.11 -6.48 -1.54
CA ILE A 112 -1.51 -5.39 -0.64
C ILE A 112 -0.85 -4.11 -1.15
N LEU A 113 -1.68 -3.20 -1.68
CA LEU A 113 -1.24 -1.93 -2.27
C LEU A 113 -1.33 -0.82 -1.23
N VAL A 114 -0.25 -0.08 -1.03
CA VAL A 114 -0.27 1.19 -0.28
C VAL A 114 -0.57 2.33 -1.24
N SER A 115 -1.81 2.80 -1.18
CA SER A 115 -2.30 3.97 -1.92
C SER A 115 -2.29 5.21 -1.02
N ALA A 116 -3.29 6.07 -1.10
CA ALA A 116 -3.45 7.24 -0.22
C ALA A 116 -4.92 7.58 -0.02
N LEU A 117 -5.21 8.29 1.06
CA LEU A 117 -6.55 8.80 1.37
C LEU A 117 -7.07 9.72 0.24
N ASP A 118 -8.39 9.69 0.00
CA ASP A 118 -9.09 10.49 -1.04
C ASP A 118 -8.68 10.16 -2.49
N ILE A 119 -8.05 9.01 -2.74
CA ILE A 119 -7.76 8.54 -4.10
C ILE A 119 -9.05 7.98 -4.73
N ARG A 120 -9.67 8.75 -5.61
CA ARG A 120 -10.97 8.45 -6.23
C ARG A 120 -11.18 9.29 -7.49
N ASP A 121 -12.23 8.99 -8.23
CA ASP A 121 -12.78 9.90 -9.25
C ASP A 121 -13.13 11.25 -8.60
N PRO A 122 -12.56 12.37 -9.04
CA PRO A 122 -12.85 13.69 -8.46
C PRO A 122 -14.32 14.08 -8.52
N GLU A 123 -15.06 13.59 -9.51
CA GLU A 123 -16.48 13.89 -9.71
C GLU A 123 -17.40 13.08 -8.77
N LYS A 124 -16.89 12.00 -8.16
CA LYS A 124 -17.63 11.14 -7.25
C LYS A 124 -17.27 11.46 -5.80
N ILE A 125 -18.10 12.25 -5.14
CA ILE A 125 -17.91 12.63 -3.73
C ILE A 125 -18.51 11.53 -2.84
N PRO A 126 -17.73 10.96 -1.87
CA PRO A 126 -18.25 9.99 -0.93
C PRO A 126 -19.43 10.55 -0.12
N ALA A 127 -20.48 9.74 0.04
CA ALA A 127 -21.70 10.17 0.73
C ALA A 127 -21.49 10.52 2.22
N HIS A 128 -20.41 10.02 2.84
CA HIS A 128 -20.06 10.31 4.23
C HIS A 128 -19.22 11.58 4.40
N TYR A 129 -18.75 12.22 3.29
CA TYR A 129 -17.97 13.45 3.39
C TYR A 129 -18.84 14.62 3.80
N ASN A 130 -18.35 15.40 4.76
CA ASN A 130 -18.91 16.67 5.18
C ASN A 130 -18.24 17.85 4.43
N ASP A 131 -18.64 19.09 4.72
CA ASP A 131 -18.11 20.29 4.06
C ASP A 131 -16.60 20.49 4.30
N ASP A 132 -16.08 20.08 5.47
CA ASP A 132 -14.66 20.14 5.80
C ASP A 132 -13.87 19.14 4.95
N ASP A 133 -14.38 17.92 4.77
CA ASP A 133 -13.78 16.91 3.90
C ASP A 133 -13.73 17.39 2.45
N ILE A 134 -14.84 17.95 1.94
CA ILE A 134 -14.92 18.47 0.57
C ILE A 134 -13.90 19.61 0.38
N SER A 135 -13.81 20.51 1.36
CA SER A 135 -12.85 21.62 1.35
C SER A 135 -11.40 21.13 1.41
N HIS A 136 -11.14 20.11 2.23
CA HIS A 136 -9.81 19.46 2.34
C HIS A 136 -9.42 18.78 1.04
N SER A 137 -10.32 17.98 0.46
CA SER A 137 -10.12 17.31 -0.83
C SER A 137 -9.77 18.28 -1.94
N LYS A 138 -10.51 19.39 -2.07
CA LYS A 138 -10.23 20.43 -3.07
C LYS A 138 -8.83 21.03 -2.90
N ARG A 139 -8.43 21.36 -1.67
CA ARG A 139 -7.08 21.89 -1.39
C ARG A 139 -5.99 20.89 -1.73
N LEU A 140 -6.15 19.62 -1.32
CA LEU A 140 -5.16 18.57 -1.55
C LEU A 140 -4.95 18.35 -3.06
N ARG A 141 -6.03 18.23 -3.83
CA ARG A 141 -5.99 18.05 -5.28
C ARG A 141 -5.37 19.24 -6.00
N ALA A 142 -5.53 20.46 -5.49
CA ALA A 142 -4.87 21.64 -6.05
C ALA A 142 -3.35 21.66 -5.77
N VAL A 143 -2.89 21.10 -4.65
CA VAL A 143 -1.46 21.11 -4.26
C VAL A 143 -0.68 19.97 -4.90
N ILE A 144 -1.26 18.77 -5.02
CA ILE A 144 -0.59 17.57 -5.54
C ILE A 144 -1.42 16.88 -6.65
N PRO A 145 -1.82 17.60 -7.73
CA PRO A 145 -2.74 17.07 -8.73
C PRO A 145 -2.21 15.81 -9.43
N ALA A 146 -0.94 15.81 -9.84
CA ALA A 146 -0.33 14.68 -10.51
C ALA A 146 -0.29 13.42 -9.63
N TYR A 147 0.02 13.59 -8.34
CA TYR A 147 0.01 12.49 -7.38
C TYR A 147 -1.38 11.87 -7.25
N MET A 148 -2.41 12.69 -7.06
CA MET A 148 -3.80 12.23 -6.93
C MET A 148 -4.26 11.51 -8.20
N HIS A 149 -3.90 12.04 -9.38
CA HIS A 149 -4.25 11.45 -10.67
C HIS A 149 -3.59 10.08 -10.88
N TRP A 150 -2.25 10.00 -10.77
CA TRP A 150 -1.54 8.76 -11.07
C TRP A 150 -1.78 7.64 -10.05
N LYS A 151 -2.01 7.99 -8.78
CA LYS A 151 -2.47 7.03 -7.78
C LYS A 151 -3.86 6.50 -8.10
N TYR A 152 -4.78 7.38 -8.53
CA TYR A 152 -6.12 6.97 -8.94
C TYR A 152 -6.09 6.02 -10.15
N GLU A 153 -5.31 6.33 -11.17
CA GLU A 153 -5.16 5.43 -12.32
C GLU A 153 -4.58 4.07 -11.93
N ALA A 154 -3.67 4.01 -10.95
CA ALA A 154 -3.16 2.75 -10.41
C ALA A 154 -4.25 1.97 -9.67
N ASP A 155 -4.97 2.60 -8.75
CA ASP A 155 -6.06 1.98 -7.99
C ASP A 155 -7.16 1.48 -8.94
N LYS A 156 -7.55 2.31 -9.93
CA LYS A 156 -8.53 1.97 -10.97
C LYS A 156 -8.09 0.78 -11.84
N ASN A 157 -6.82 0.72 -12.20
CA ASN A 157 -6.27 -0.42 -12.93
C ASN A 157 -6.35 -1.70 -12.09
N LEU A 158 -6.02 -1.61 -10.79
CA LEU A 158 -6.03 -2.76 -9.89
C LEU A 158 -7.43 -3.32 -9.65
N VAL A 159 -8.41 -2.47 -9.39
CA VAL A 159 -9.77 -2.95 -9.04
C VAL A 159 -10.50 -3.63 -10.20
N ASN A 160 -10.04 -3.44 -11.42
CA ASN A 160 -10.54 -4.12 -12.62
C ASN A 160 -9.87 -5.49 -12.87
N ARG A 161 -8.98 -5.95 -11.97
CA ARG A 161 -8.29 -7.24 -12.09
C ARG A 161 -8.93 -8.30 -11.21
N ASP A 162 -9.12 -9.49 -11.75
CA ASP A 162 -9.73 -10.64 -11.09
C ASP A 162 -8.79 -11.87 -11.00
N ALA A 163 -7.63 -11.81 -11.65
CA ALA A 163 -6.68 -12.91 -11.71
C ALA A 163 -6.01 -13.24 -10.37
N PHE A 164 -6.02 -12.31 -9.42
CA PHE A 164 -5.44 -12.46 -8.08
C PHE A 164 -6.21 -11.63 -7.05
N LYS A 165 -6.07 -11.99 -5.77
CA LYS A 165 -6.67 -11.25 -4.65
C LYS A 165 -5.86 -9.99 -4.36
N TRP A 166 -6.53 -8.87 -4.08
CA TRP A 166 -5.88 -7.61 -3.72
C TRP A 166 -6.60 -6.94 -2.54
N THR A 167 -5.87 -6.06 -1.85
CA THR A 167 -6.37 -5.13 -0.84
C THR A 167 -5.67 -3.79 -1.03
N ILE A 168 -6.40 -2.68 -1.02
CA ILE A 168 -5.85 -1.33 -1.10
C ILE A 168 -5.92 -0.69 0.29
N VAL A 169 -4.79 -0.22 0.80
CA VAL A 169 -4.70 0.54 2.06
C VAL A 169 -4.42 1.99 1.74
N ARG A 170 -5.24 2.90 2.24
CA ARG A 170 -5.26 4.32 1.89
C ARG A 170 -4.97 5.18 3.13
N PRO A 171 -3.70 5.34 3.52
CA PRO A 171 -3.35 6.12 4.70
C PRO A 171 -3.58 7.62 4.49
N GLY A 172 -3.95 8.30 5.56
CA GLY A 172 -3.97 9.76 5.65
C GLY A 172 -2.57 10.36 5.67
N GLY A 173 -2.47 11.64 6.02
CA GLY A 173 -1.20 12.36 6.12
C GLY A 173 -0.22 11.65 7.07
N LEU A 174 0.95 11.26 6.54
CA LEU A 174 1.92 10.43 7.27
C LEU A 174 2.83 11.25 8.18
N THR A 175 2.99 10.82 9.43
CA THR A 175 3.95 11.41 10.40
C THR A 175 5.05 10.42 10.77
N ASN A 176 6.14 10.94 11.37
CA ASN A 176 7.21 10.13 11.98
C ASN A 176 7.09 10.07 13.51
N ASN A 177 5.97 10.52 14.07
CA ASN A 177 5.70 10.35 15.49
C ASN A 177 5.63 8.86 15.84
N PRO A 178 5.92 8.49 17.09
CA PRO A 178 5.70 7.11 17.56
C PRO A 178 4.25 6.67 17.31
N GLY A 179 4.07 5.39 17.02
CA GLY A 179 2.75 4.80 16.87
C GLY A 179 1.94 4.88 18.17
N THR A 180 0.64 5.11 18.04
CA THR A 180 -0.30 5.13 19.16
C THR A 180 -0.96 3.78 19.40
N GLY A 181 -0.87 2.86 18.42
CA GLY A 181 -1.61 1.61 18.40
C GLY A 181 -3.11 1.78 18.13
N LYS A 182 -3.54 2.99 17.73
CA LYS A 182 -4.94 3.34 17.50
C LYS A 182 -5.15 3.93 16.12
N ALA A 183 -6.30 3.65 15.52
CA ALA A 183 -6.69 4.18 14.20
C ALA A 183 -8.21 4.20 14.01
N ASP A 184 -8.67 5.04 13.09
CA ASP A 184 -9.96 4.88 12.44
C ASP A 184 -9.71 4.22 11.07
N ILE A 185 -10.43 3.13 10.76
CA ILE A 185 -10.23 2.31 9.56
C ILE A 185 -11.55 2.07 8.85
N GLY A 186 -11.53 2.09 7.53
CA GLY A 186 -12.71 1.90 6.67
C GLY A 186 -13.05 3.18 5.93
N ARG A 187 -14.30 3.66 6.03
CA ARG A 187 -14.71 4.97 5.51
C ARG A 187 -14.44 6.04 6.55
N THR A 188 -13.44 6.87 6.32
CA THR A 188 -13.00 7.87 7.30
C THR A 188 -13.20 9.31 6.80
N HIS A 189 -13.16 10.26 7.73
CA HIS A 189 -13.08 11.68 7.41
C HIS A 189 -11.64 12.11 7.08
N LEU A 190 -11.50 13.15 6.26
CA LEU A 190 -10.20 13.68 5.85
C LEU A 190 -9.56 14.57 6.94
N GLY A 191 -8.31 14.96 6.74
CA GLY A 191 -7.60 15.91 7.59
C GLY A 191 -6.87 15.31 8.79
N LYS A 192 -7.16 14.07 9.19
CA LYS A 192 -6.41 13.38 10.23
C LYS A 192 -5.09 12.83 9.66
N THR A 193 -4.04 12.90 10.49
CA THR A 193 -2.75 12.27 10.19
C THR A 193 -2.63 10.92 10.89
N ILE A 194 -1.68 10.08 10.44
CA ILE A 194 -1.37 8.79 11.06
C ILE A 194 0.14 8.58 11.08
N SER A 195 0.65 7.90 12.10
CA SER A 195 2.06 7.54 12.15
C SER A 195 2.40 6.42 11.14
N ARG A 196 3.64 6.44 10.63
CA ARG A 196 4.13 5.34 9.80
C ARG A 196 4.22 4.01 10.55
N ASP A 197 4.38 4.07 11.86
CA ASP A 197 4.37 2.88 12.73
C ASP A 197 2.98 2.24 12.75
N ASP A 198 1.91 3.04 12.91
CA ASP A 198 0.54 2.56 12.93
C ASP A 198 0.09 2.03 11.56
N VAL A 199 0.48 2.69 10.46
CA VAL A 199 0.26 2.17 9.10
C VAL A 199 0.96 0.82 8.90
N ALA A 200 2.22 0.70 9.32
CA ALA A 200 2.94 -0.57 9.25
C ALA A 200 2.28 -1.67 10.08
N LYS A 201 1.70 -1.33 11.24
CA LYS A 201 0.93 -2.26 12.07
C LYS A 201 -0.32 -2.77 11.35
N VAL A 202 -1.10 -1.88 10.71
CA VAL A 202 -2.27 -2.27 9.90
C VAL A 202 -1.85 -3.20 8.77
N LEU A 203 -0.79 -2.82 8.02
CA LEU A 203 -0.26 -3.65 6.93
C LEU A 203 0.20 -5.03 7.42
N ALA A 204 0.87 -5.10 8.58
CA ALA A 204 1.32 -6.38 9.14
C ALA A 204 0.15 -7.29 9.50
N LEU A 205 -0.92 -6.76 10.12
CA LEU A 205 -2.12 -7.53 10.43
C LEU A 205 -2.80 -8.06 9.15
N LEU A 206 -2.80 -7.28 8.07
CA LEU A 206 -3.37 -7.68 6.78
C LEU A 206 -2.65 -8.87 6.14
N ALA A 207 -1.41 -9.19 6.52
CA ALA A 207 -0.71 -10.36 5.98
C ALA A 207 -1.54 -11.65 6.09
N ASP A 208 -2.26 -11.81 7.19
CA ASP A 208 -3.05 -13.01 7.49
C ASP A 208 -4.57 -12.85 7.24
N ARG A 209 -5.03 -11.69 6.77
CA ARG A 209 -6.44 -11.36 6.55
C ARG A 209 -6.81 -11.48 5.06
N GLU A 210 -7.05 -12.73 4.63
CA GLU A 210 -7.52 -13.00 3.26
C GLU A 210 -8.95 -12.51 3.02
N ASP A 211 -9.74 -12.36 4.07
CA ASP A 211 -11.09 -11.80 4.09
C ASP A 211 -11.14 -10.29 3.78
N ALA A 212 -9.99 -9.59 3.82
CA ALA A 212 -9.86 -8.22 3.34
C ALA A 212 -9.69 -8.11 1.80
N ALA A 213 -9.76 -9.23 1.06
CA ALA A 213 -9.63 -9.21 -0.39
C ALA A 213 -10.80 -8.44 -1.05
N GLY A 214 -10.46 -7.59 -2.02
CA GLY A 214 -11.42 -6.73 -2.74
C GLY A 214 -11.78 -5.44 -2.01
N LEU A 215 -11.18 -5.16 -0.85
CA LEU A 215 -11.44 -3.94 -0.10
C LEU A 215 -10.40 -2.86 -0.38
N ALA A 216 -10.87 -1.62 -0.55
CA ALA A 216 -10.08 -0.39 -0.43
C ALA A 216 -10.49 0.30 0.87
N ILE A 217 -9.56 0.41 1.83
CA ILE A 217 -9.81 0.91 3.18
C ILE A 217 -8.95 2.11 3.51
N ASP A 218 -9.57 3.16 4.02
CA ASP A 218 -8.87 4.31 4.56
C ASP A 218 -8.29 3.98 5.94
N VAL A 219 -7.16 4.60 6.27
CA VAL A 219 -6.50 4.42 7.57
C VAL A 219 -5.99 5.77 8.06
N VAL A 220 -6.57 6.29 9.13
CA VAL A 220 -6.20 7.58 9.75
C VAL A 220 -6.02 7.42 11.26
N GLY A 221 -5.40 8.39 11.91
CA GLY A 221 -5.32 8.39 13.38
C GLY A 221 -6.71 8.43 14.00
N GLY A 222 -6.91 7.63 15.04
CA GLY A 222 -8.20 7.47 15.71
C GLY A 222 -8.06 7.08 17.17
N ASP A 223 -9.16 6.65 17.78
CA ASP A 223 -9.22 6.30 19.20
C ASP A 223 -9.37 4.81 19.46
N ALA A 224 -9.80 4.03 18.45
CA ALA A 224 -9.97 2.59 18.59
C ALA A 224 -8.64 1.85 18.42
N PRO A 225 -8.39 0.75 19.17
CA PRO A 225 -7.26 -0.13 18.92
C PRO A 225 -7.24 -0.61 17.46
N ILE A 226 -6.07 -0.59 16.81
CA ILE A 226 -5.92 -0.89 15.37
C ILE A 226 -6.55 -2.25 15.00
N GLU A 227 -6.34 -3.27 15.82
CA GLU A 227 -6.86 -4.62 15.53
C GLU A 227 -8.40 -4.65 15.54
N GLU A 228 -9.02 -3.98 16.50
CA GLU A 228 -10.48 -3.86 16.60
C GLU A 228 -11.06 -3.06 15.44
N ALA A 229 -10.45 -1.92 15.13
CA ALA A 229 -10.87 -1.07 14.00
C ALA A 229 -10.75 -1.81 12.65
N LEU A 230 -9.65 -2.56 12.45
CA LEU A 230 -9.46 -3.35 11.24
C LEU A 230 -10.48 -4.50 11.13
N ASN A 231 -10.74 -5.21 12.22
CA ASN A 231 -11.75 -6.26 12.25
C ASN A 231 -13.13 -5.71 11.89
N ALA A 232 -13.54 -4.60 12.51
CA ALA A 232 -14.81 -3.97 12.23
C ALA A 232 -14.95 -3.49 10.78
N ALA A 233 -13.87 -2.94 10.19
CA ALA A 233 -13.86 -2.51 8.79
C ALA A 233 -13.99 -3.70 7.82
N ILE A 234 -13.31 -4.80 8.09
CA ILE A 234 -13.39 -6.02 7.26
C ILE A 234 -14.77 -6.68 7.40
N GLU A 235 -15.35 -6.77 8.61
CA GLU A 235 -16.69 -7.33 8.83
C GLU A 235 -17.76 -6.54 8.08
N LYS A 236 -17.66 -5.22 7.99
CA LYS A 236 -18.57 -4.42 7.18
C LYS A 236 -18.46 -4.73 5.69
N GLY A 237 -17.29 -5.12 5.22
CA GLY A 237 -17.02 -5.43 3.82
C GLY A 237 -17.23 -4.24 2.87
N GLU A 238 -17.15 -3.02 3.38
CA GLU A 238 -17.34 -1.80 2.59
C GLU A 238 -16.02 -1.35 1.96
N THR A 239 -16.01 -1.27 0.64
CA THR A 239 -14.89 -0.62 -0.08
C THR A 239 -15.16 0.88 -0.19
N ASP A 240 -14.11 1.69 -0.05
CA ASP A 240 -14.17 3.13 -0.28
C ASP A 240 -13.60 3.54 -1.65
N PHE A 241 -13.38 2.58 -2.54
CA PHE A 241 -13.03 2.89 -3.91
C PHE A 241 -14.24 3.42 -4.68
N LEU A 242 -14.10 4.65 -5.20
CA LEU A 242 -15.07 5.30 -6.08
C LEU A 242 -14.41 5.60 -7.43
N GLY A 243 -14.68 4.76 -8.40
CA GLY A 243 -14.15 4.84 -9.75
C GLY A 243 -15.20 4.72 -10.83
#